data_60dd0d41139af36313b368176115e2e1
#
_entry.id   60dd0d41139af36313b368176115e2e1
#
_cell.length_a   1.000
_cell.length_b   1.000
_cell.length_c   1.000
_cell.angle_alpha   90.00
_cell.angle_beta   90.00
_cell.angle_gamma   90.00
#
_symmetry.space_group_name_H-M   'P 1'
#
loop_
_entity.id
_entity.type
_entity.pdbx_description
1 polymer ?
#
loop_
_entity_poly.entity_id
_entity_poly.type
_entity_poly.pdbx_seq_one_letter_code
_entity_poly.pdbx_strand_id
1 'polypeptide(L)'
;EILIGLVGSEMCIRDRLGVVGVALASIISQYISAFLILKFLFGCGKDYGLYMRNIGIDSHIAARVLKIGLPAAVQYSLFAVANLYIQSAVNSFDHVVVEGNSAAANADNIVYDMMAAFYTACTSFIAQNLGARKRDRIKKAYLVTQMYSFLIGAVLGALLVVFRTQFLSLFTSDPDVLHYGSIRLGIMGCSYFISAFMDNAAAGARGLGRSVIPTIIVIMGSVVFRIIWVCTIFASIHTLMSLYLVYASAWAFTSIIGTVYFIIIFRKTLR
;
A
#
# COMPACT_ATOMS: atom_id res chain seq x y z
N GLU A 1 13.41 6.49 -1.04
CA GLU A 1 13.00 7.31 0.15
C GLU A 1 13.18 6.55 1.47
N ILE A 2 12.87 5.25 1.56
CA ILE A 2 13.01 4.45 2.80
C ILE A 2 14.47 4.28 3.20
N LEU A 3 15.37 4.02 2.26
CA LEU A 3 16.82 3.93 2.53
C LEU A 3 17.41 5.27 2.98
N ILE A 4 16.94 6.38 2.42
CA ILE A 4 17.34 7.75 2.82
C ILE A 4 16.78 8.07 4.21
N GLY A 5 15.57 7.61 4.53
CA GLY A 5 14.97 7.75 5.87
C GLY A 5 15.74 6.98 6.95
N LEU A 6 16.17 5.75 6.66
CA LEU A 6 16.95 4.92 7.60
C LEU A 6 18.34 5.50 7.83
N VAL A 7 19.06 5.86 6.78
CA VAL A 7 20.38 6.51 6.88
C VAL A 7 20.26 7.88 7.55
N GLY A 8 19.19 8.62 7.27
CA GLY A 8 18.90 9.91 7.90
C GLY A 8 18.62 9.78 9.39
N SER A 9 17.88 8.75 9.84
CA SER A 9 17.55 8.58 11.26
C SER A 9 18.77 8.22 12.10
N GLU A 10 19.65 7.35 11.63
CA GLU A 10 20.89 7.02 12.33
C GLU A 10 21.89 8.18 12.37
N MET A 11 22.03 8.93 11.28
CA MET A 11 22.84 10.16 11.26
C MET A 11 22.28 11.23 12.21
N CYS A 12 20.95 11.40 12.28
CA CYS A 12 20.32 12.41 13.12
C CYS A 12 20.42 12.12 14.62
N ILE A 13 20.37 10.85 15.02
CA ILE A 13 20.61 10.41 16.41
C ILE A 13 22.06 10.70 16.79
N ARG A 14 23.00 10.55 15.87
CA ARG A 14 24.44 10.79 16.06
C ARG A 14 24.79 12.27 16.12
N ASP A 15 24.06 13.15 15.41
CA ASP A 15 24.37 14.57 15.24
C ASP A 15 23.61 15.52 16.19
N ARG A 16 23.03 15.05 17.28
CA ARG A 16 22.32 15.84 18.31
C ARG A 16 21.02 16.54 17.85
N LEU A 17 20.55 16.36 16.59
CA LEU A 17 19.33 16.98 16.09
C LEU A 17 18.06 16.16 16.36
N GLY A 18 18.21 14.88 16.73
CA GLY A 18 17.09 14.00 17.11
C GLY A 18 15.93 14.02 16.10
N VAL A 19 14.71 14.13 16.60
CA VAL A 19 13.48 14.15 15.81
C VAL A 19 13.43 15.32 14.81
N VAL A 20 14.00 16.46 15.17
CA VAL A 20 14.05 17.66 14.30
C VAL A 20 14.89 17.38 13.04
N GLY A 21 16.01 16.68 13.18
CA GLY A 21 16.84 16.32 12.04
C GLY A 21 16.16 15.38 11.05
N VAL A 22 15.40 14.40 11.53
CA VAL A 22 14.59 13.50 10.67
C VAL A 22 13.53 14.30 9.90
N ALA A 23 12.84 15.20 10.59
CA ALA A 23 11.82 16.05 9.97
C ALA A 23 12.43 16.97 8.89
N LEU A 24 13.57 17.61 9.19
CA LEU A 24 14.28 18.48 8.25
C LEU A 24 14.78 17.70 7.03
N ALA A 25 15.37 16.53 7.21
CA ALA A 25 15.82 15.69 6.10
C ALA A 25 14.67 15.29 5.17
N SER A 26 13.54 14.92 5.73
CA SER A 26 12.32 14.59 4.97
C SER A 26 11.80 15.81 4.18
N ILE A 27 11.72 16.96 4.82
CA ILE A 27 11.26 18.21 4.17
C ILE A 27 12.19 18.58 3.02
N ILE A 28 13.50 18.61 3.25
CA ILE A 28 14.49 18.96 2.22
C ILE A 28 14.41 17.99 1.04
N SER A 29 14.33 16.69 1.29
CA SER A 29 14.18 15.68 0.26
C SER A 29 12.93 15.90 -0.61
N GLN A 30 11.78 16.22 0.02
CA GLN A 30 10.53 16.51 -0.69
C GLN A 30 10.62 17.78 -1.54
N TYR A 31 11.22 18.84 -1.03
CA TYR A 31 11.41 20.06 -1.81
C TYR A 31 12.37 19.87 -2.99
N ILE A 32 13.46 19.13 -2.81
CA ILE A 32 14.37 18.80 -3.91
C ILE A 32 13.65 17.99 -4.99
N SER A 33 12.89 16.96 -4.60
CA SER A 33 12.06 16.17 -5.52
C SER A 33 11.07 17.04 -6.29
N ALA A 34 10.34 17.88 -5.59
CA ALA A 34 9.35 18.78 -6.18
C ALA A 34 10.03 19.75 -7.18
N PHE A 35 11.16 20.35 -6.80
CA PHE A 35 11.91 21.25 -7.66
C PHE A 35 12.40 20.56 -8.95
N LEU A 36 12.95 19.36 -8.83
CA LEU A 36 13.42 18.60 -10.00
C LEU A 36 12.29 18.24 -10.96
N ILE A 37 11.14 17.83 -10.43
CA ILE A 37 9.95 17.51 -11.23
C ILE A 37 9.43 18.78 -11.92
N LEU A 38 9.29 19.88 -11.21
CA LEU A 38 8.85 21.14 -11.79
C LEU A 38 9.81 21.65 -12.87
N LYS A 39 11.12 21.61 -12.61
CA LYS A 39 12.14 21.97 -13.60
C LYS A 39 12.02 21.13 -14.87
N PHE A 40 11.80 19.83 -14.73
CA PHE A 40 11.58 18.93 -15.87
C PHE A 40 10.31 19.30 -16.64
N LEU A 41 9.18 19.51 -15.95
CA LEU A 41 7.89 19.83 -16.57
C LEU A 41 7.91 21.19 -17.28
N PHE A 42 8.57 22.20 -16.73
CA PHE A 42 8.73 23.52 -17.37
C PHE A 42 9.68 23.48 -18.57
N GLY A 43 10.66 22.58 -18.56
CA GLY A 43 11.60 22.39 -19.69
C GLY A 43 11.07 21.46 -20.79
N CYS A 44 9.95 20.79 -20.56
CA CYS A 44 9.42 19.79 -21.48
C CYS A 44 8.53 20.45 -22.54
N GLY A 45 9.06 20.66 -23.74
CA GLY A 45 8.33 21.23 -24.90
C GLY A 45 7.35 20.27 -25.56
N LYS A 46 6.81 19.27 -24.85
CA LYS A 46 5.88 18.26 -25.37
C LYS A 46 4.47 18.47 -24.80
N ASP A 47 3.50 17.70 -25.28
CA ASP A 47 2.07 17.79 -24.92
C ASP A 47 1.77 17.70 -23.41
N TYR A 48 2.73 17.25 -22.60
CA TYR A 48 2.64 17.18 -21.13
C TYR A 48 3.51 18.22 -20.41
N GLY A 49 4.06 19.21 -21.12
CA GLY A 49 4.80 20.33 -20.51
C GLY A 49 3.88 21.21 -19.68
N LEU A 50 4.41 21.72 -18.58
CA LEU A 50 3.71 22.68 -17.71
C LEU A 50 3.96 24.11 -18.23
N TYR A 51 2.91 24.80 -18.63
CA TYR A 51 2.97 26.18 -19.10
C TYR A 51 2.22 27.07 -18.10
N MET A 52 2.90 28.02 -17.45
CA MET A 52 2.31 28.93 -16.45
C MET A 52 1.06 29.65 -16.98
N ARG A 53 1.04 29.99 -18.25
CA ARG A 53 -0.09 30.65 -18.91
C ARG A 53 -1.37 29.81 -18.96
N ASN A 54 -1.21 28.47 -18.92
CA ASN A 54 -2.33 27.52 -19.05
C ASN A 54 -2.76 26.94 -17.70
N ILE A 55 -2.16 27.41 -16.60
CA ILE A 55 -2.55 26.95 -15.25
C ILE A 55 -3.87 27.62 -14.89
N GLY A 56 -4.90 26.83 -14.80
CA GLY A 56 -6.24 27.25 -14.39
C GLY A 56 -7.01 26.09 -13.79
N ILE A 57 -8.03 26.42 -13.02
CA ILE A 57 -8.94 25.41 -12.43
C ILE A 57 -10.17 25.31 -13.33
N ASP A 58 -10.25 24.23 -14.10
CA ASP A 58 -11.49 23.84 -14.78
C ASP A 58 -12.37 23.05 -13.81
N SER A 59 -13.54 23.61 -13.51
CA SER A 59 -14.48 23.00 -12.53
C SER A 59 -14.96 21.61 -12.95
N HIS A 60 -15.10 21.35 -14.23
CA HIS A 60 -15.53 20.06 -14.75
C HIS A 60 -14.43 19.00 -14.62
N ILE A 61 -13.19 19.37 -14.88
CA ILE A 61 -12.03 18.51 -14.67
C ILE A 61 -11.81 18.29 -13.18
N ALA A 62 -11.87 19.33 -12.35
CA ALA A 62 -11.74 19.25 -10.92
C ALA A 62 -12.80 18.32 -10.29
N ALA A 63 -14.06 18.42 -10.69
CA ALA A 63 -15.13 17.54 -10.24
C ALA A 63 -14.86 16.08 -10.62
N ARG A 64 -14.30 15.82 -11.80
CA ARG A 64 -13.94 14.45 -12.25
C ARG A 64 -12.79 13.89 -11.43
N VAL A 65 -11.78 14.69 -11.14
CA VAL A 65 -10.64 14.30 -10.28
C VAL A 65 -11.13 13.99 -8.87
N LEU A 66 -11.97 14.85 -8.28
CA LEU A 66 -12.55 14.62 -6.95
C LEU A 66 -13.43 13.37 -6.90
N LYS A 67 -14.24 13.11 -7.93
CA LYS A 67 -15.10 11.91 -8.00
C LYS A 67 -14.31 10.60 -7.94
N ILE A 68 -13.09 10.59 -8.42
CA ILE A 68 -12.20 9.40 -8.39
C ILE A 68 -11.30 9.44 -7.16
N GLY A 69 -10.73 10.59 -6.83
CA GLY A 69 -9.74 10.75 -5.77
C GLY A 69 -10.34 10.72 -4.37
N LEU A 70 -11.49 11.35 -4.15
CA LEU A 70 -12.09 11.44 -2.81
C LEU A 70 -12.44 10.05 -2.22
N PRO A 71 -13.08 9.12 -2.95
CA PRO A 71 -13.30 7.77 -2.42
C PRO A 71 -12.00 7.05 -2.08
N ALA A 72 -10.95 7.23 -2.90
CA ALA A 72 -9.65 6.65 -2.61
C ALA A 72 -9.00 7.26 -1.35
N ALA A 73 -9.07 8.58 -1.19
CA ALA A 73 -8.57 9.26 0.00
C ALA A 73 -9.28 8.78 1.28
N VAL A 74 -10.60 8.67 1.25
CA VAL A 74 -11.39 8.12 2.37
C VAL A 74 -10.96 6.68 2.67
N GLN A 75 -10.74 5.85 1.65
CA GLN A 75 -10.24 4.49 1.84
C GLN A 75 -8.90 4.47 2.57
N TYR A 76 -7.91 5.28 2.15
CA TYR A 76 -6.60 5.34 2.80
C TYR A 76 -6.69 5.84 4.25
N SER A 77 -7.53 6.84 4.52
CA SER A 77 -7.76 7.34 5.87
C SER A 77 -8.36 6.27 6.79
N LEU A 78 -9.35 5.51 6.29
CA LEU A 78 -9.94 4.42 7.06
C LEU A 78 -8.98 3.24 7.28
N PHE A 79 -8.09 2.97 6.31
CA PHE A 79 -7.00 2.00 6.53
C PHE A 79 -6.06 2.43 7.64
N ALA A 80 -5.70 3.72 7.70
CA ALA A 80 -4.87 4.25 8.78
C ALA A 80 -5.55 4.06 10.14
N VAL A 81 -6.85 4.35 10.25
CA VAL A 81 -7.64 4.10 11.48
C VAL A 81 -7.66 2.61 11.83
N ALA A 82 -7.89 1.70 10.86
CA ALA A 82 -7.86 0.27 11.11
C ALA A 82 -6.49 -0.22 11.60
N ASN A 83 -5.41 0.32 11.04
CA ASN A 83 -4.05 -0.02 11.49
C ASN A 83 -3.77 0.49 12.91
N LEU A 84 -4.27 1.69 13.28
CA LEU A 84 -4.20 2.18 14.66
C LEU A 84 -4.98 1.27 15.62
N TYR A 85 -6.12 0.74 15.21
CA TYR A 85 -6.91 -0.18 16.01
C TYR A 85 -6.18 -1.51 16.23
N ILE A 86 -5.53 -2.05 15.19
CA ILE A 86 -4.68 -3.24 15.33
C ILE A 86 -3.45 -2.94 16.21
N GLN A 87 -2.83 -1.77 16.05
CA GLN A 87 -1.70 -1.36 16.91
C GLN A 87 -2.12 -1.27 18.37
N SER A 88 -3.33 -0.79 18.67
CA SER A 88 -3.88 -0.82 20.02
C SER A 88 -4.02 -2.25 20.57
N ALA A 89 -4.41 -3.22 19.73
CA ALA A 89 -4.44 -4.63 20.10
C ALA A 89 -3.03 -5.20 20.30
N VAL A 90 -2.03 -4.79 19.50
CA VAL A 90 -0.62 -5.17 19.73
C VAL A 90 -0.11 -4.61 21.06
N ASN A 91 -0.50 -3.39 21.41
CA ASN A 91 -0.09 -2.73 22.64
C ASN A 91 -0.69 -3.38 23.92
N SER A 92 -1.63 -4.34 23.77
CA SER A 92 -2.11 -5.15 24.89
C SER A 92 -1.14 -6.26 25.30
N PHE A 93 -0.10 -6.50 24.50
CA PHE A 93 0.99 -7.43 24.82
C PHE A 93 2.17 -6.68 25.47
N ASP A 94 3.21 -7.43 25.87
CA ASP A 94 4.43 -6.89 26.44
C ASP A 94 5.18 -5.98 25.45
N HIS A 95 5.97 -5.03 25.97
CA HIS A 95 6.73 -4.06 25.16
C HIS A 95 7.66 -4.73 24.13
N VAL A 96 8.23 -5.89 24.46
CA VAL A 96 9.07 -6.69 23.56
C VAL A 96 8.30 -7.11 22.29
N VAL A 97 7.02 -7.47 22.44
CA VAL A 97 6.14 -7.79 21.31
C VAL A 97 5.86 -6.57 20.45
N VAL A 98 5.63 -5.42 21.08
CA VAL A 98 5.38 -4.14 20.39
C VAL A 98 6.61 -3.73 19.58
N GLU A 99 7.80 -3.87 20.14
CA GLU A 99 9.07 -3.58 19.48
C GLU A 99 9.29 -4.53 18.27
N GLY A 100 9.11 -5.84 18.46
CA GLY A 100 9.20 -6.83 17.39
C GLY A 100 8.19 -6.59 16.26
N ASN A 101 6.96 -6.21 16.62
CA ASN A 101 5.93 -5.81 15.66
C ASN A 101 6.36 -4.58 14.85
N SER A 102 6.95 -3.58 15.49
CA SER A 102 7.39 -2.34 14.85
C SER A 102 8.58 -2.58 13.89
N ALA A 103 9.55 -3.40 14.32
CA ALA A 103 10.66 -3.80 13.46
C ALA A 103 10.17 -4.55 12.22
N ALA A 104 9.24 -5.50 12.40
CA ALA A 104 8.65 -6.26 11.29
C ALA A 104 7.79 -5.40 10.35
N ALA A 105 7.15 -4.35 10.83
CA ALA A 105 6.33 -3.45 10.01
C ALA A 105 7.14 -2.72 8.92
N ASN A 106 8.45 -2.55 9.10
CA ASN A 106 9.31 -1.98 8.05
C ASN A 106 9.37 -2.87 6.81
N ALA A 107 9.30 -4.20 6.99
CA ALA A 107 9.22 -5.13 5.86
C ALA A 107 7.92 -4.96 5.06
N ASP A 108 6.80 -4.72 5.75
CA ASP A 108 5.51 -4.48 5.11
C ASP A 108 5.60 -3.30 4.14
N ASN A 109 6.21 -2.19 4.56
CA ASN A 109 6.36 -1.00 3.73
C ASN A 109 7.16 -1.30 2.45
N ILE A 110 8.29 -2.02 2.56
CA ILE A 110 9.13 -2.36 1.40
C ILE A 110 8.34 -3.19 0.38
N VAL A 111 7.65 -4.24 0.83
CA VAL A 111 6.88 -5.11 -0.05
C VAL A 111 5.71 -4.36 -0.68
N TYR A 112 4.98 -3.58 0.13
CA TYR A 112 3.83 -2.79 -0.32
C TYR A 112 4.21 -1.75 -1.37
N ASP A 113 5.30 -1.01 -1.17
CA ASP A 113 5.75 0.02 -2.11
C ASP A 113 6.15 -0.58 -3.45
N MET A 114 6.82 -1.74 -3.46
CA MET A 114 7.15 -2.45 -4.69
C MET A 114 5.89 -2.96 -5.42
N MET A 115 4.91 -3.51 -4.69
CA MET A 115 3.64 -3.93 -5.28
C MET A 115 2.82 -2.74 -5.76
N ALA A 116 2.87 -1.60 -5.06
CA ALA A 116 2.17 -0.37 -5.38
C ALA A 116 2.55 0.19 -6.75
N ALA A 117 3.80 0.05 -7.16
CA ALA A 117 4.24 0.46 -8.49
C ALA A 117 3.42 -0.24 -9.60
N PHE A 118 3.16 -1.53 -9.45
CA PHE A 118 2.42 -2.31 -10.46
C PHE A 118 0.93 -2.01 -10.46
N TYR A 119 0.26 -1.94 -9.32
CA TYR A 119 -1.17 -1.62 -9.32
C TYR A 119 -1.44 -0.13 -9.67
N THR A 120 -0.51 0.77 -9.41
CA THR A 120 -0.59 2.15 -9.88
C THR A 120 -0.44 2.21 -11.40
N ALA A 121 0.53 1.47 -11.96
CA ALA A 121 0.67 1.30 -13.40
C ALA A 121 -0.59 0.69 -14.03
N CYS A 122 -1.22 -0.30 -13.38
CA CYS A 122 -2.47 -0.90 -13.82
C CYS A 122 -3.56 0.15 -14.04
N THR A 123 -3.77 1.03 -13.07
CA THR A 123 -4.75 2.13 -13.18
C THR A 123 -4.46 3.01 -14.38
N SER A 124 -3.20 3.45 -14.55
CA SER A 124 -2.78 4.34 -15.63
C SER A 124 -2.93 3.69 -17.01
N PHE A 125 -2.43 2.47 -17.18
CA PHE A 125 -2.51 1.76 -18.47
C PHE A 125 -3.95 1.43 -18.86
N ILE A 126 -4.79 1.03 -17.90
CA ILE A 126 -6.21 0.77 -18.19
C ILE A 126 -6.92 2.06 -18.58
N ALA A 127 -6.72 3.16 -17.87
CA ALA A 127 -7.35 4.43 -18.18
C ALA A 127 -6.95 4.96 -19.57
N GLN A 128 -5.65 4.90 -19.93
CA GLN A 128 -5.15 5.30 -21.24
C GLN A 128 -5.73 4.43 -22.37
N ASN A 129 -5.74 3.11 -22.21
CA ASN A 129 -6.27 2.22 -23.23
C ASN A 129 -7.81 2.28 -23.34
N LEU A 130 -8.50 2.61 -22.25
CA LEU A 130 -9.93 2.88 -22.25
C LEU A 130 -10.23 4.15 -23.09
N GLY A 131 -9.48 5.24 -22.86
CA GLY A 131 -9.58 6.46 -23.66
C GLY A 131 -9.28 6.24 -25.13
N ALA A 132 -8.29 5.40 -25.45
CA ALA A 132 -7.93 4.99 -26.79
C ALA A 132 -8.86 3.92 -27.40
N ARG A 133 -9.88 3.44 -26.68
CA ARG A 133 -10.84 2.38 -27.07
C ARG A 133 -10.17 1.04 -27.46
N LYS A 134 -8.98 0.73 -26.88
CA LYS A 134 -8.21 -0.49 -27.18
C LYS A 134 -8.49 -1.59 -26.15
N ARG A 135 -9.61 -2.29 -26.29
CA ARG A 135 -10.13 -3.29 -25.34
C ARG A 135 -9.14 -4.43 -25.02
N ASP A 136 -8.50 -5.00 -26.01
CA ASP A 136 -7.55 -6.11 -25.82
C ASP A 136 -6.33 -5.70 -24.99
N ARG A 137 -5.90 -4.44 -25.12
CA ARG A 137 -4.80 -3.90 -24.33
C ARG A 137 -5.17 -3.71 -22.86
N ILE A 138 -6.43 -3.41 -22.56
CA ILE A 138 -6.93 -3.31 -21.16
C ILE A 138 -6.79 -4.65 -20.46
N LYS A 139 -7.22 -5.74 -21.12
CA LYS A 139 -7.09 -7.09 -20.55
C LYS A 139 -5.64 -7.48 -20.33
N LYS A 140 -4.78 -7.24 -21.34
CA LYS A 140 -3.34 -7.52 -21.23
C LYS A 140 -2.68 -6.71 -20.12
N ALA A 141 -2.97 -5.41 -20.01
CA ALA A 141 -2.45 -4.55 -18.96
C ALA A 141 -2.82 -5.08 -17.57
N TYR A 142 -4.09 -5.44 -17.35
CA TYR A 142 -4.52 -6.01 -16.08
C TYR A 142 -3.79 -7.32 -15.75
N LEU A 143 -3.72 -8.25 -16.70
CA LEU A 143 -3.08 -9.55 -16.47
C LEU A 143 -1.58 -9.42 -16.20
N VAL A 144 -0.90 -8.56 -16.95
CA VAL A 144 0.55 -8.34 -16.78
C VAL A 144 0.84 -7.70 -15.42
N THR A 145 0.11 -6.66 -15.04
CA THR A 145 0.31 -6.00 -13.73
C THR A 145 -0.10 -6.91 -12.58
N GLN A 146 -1.13 -7.74 -12.74
CA GLN A 146 -1.52 -8.76 -11.75
C GLN A 146 -0.40 -9.78 -11.55
N MET A 147 0.15 -10.30 -12.65
CA MET A 147 1.23 -11.28 -12.60
C MET A 147 2.48 -10.72 -11.91
N TYR A 148 2.91 -9.52 -12.28
CA TYR A 148 4.08 -8.90 -11.65
C TYR A 148 3.85 -8.56 -10.17
N SER A 149 2.70 -8.00 -9.82
CA SER A 149 2.36 -7.71 -8.42
C SER A 149 2.32 -9.00 -7.58
N PHE A 150 1.72 -10.08 -8.12
CA PHE A 150 1.71 -11.40 -7.48
C PHE A 150 3.13 -11.97 -7.31
N LEU A 151 3.94 -11.95 -8.38
CA LEU A 151 5.32 -12.46 -8.33
C LEU A 151 6.18 -11.70 -7.32
N ILE A 152 6.10 -10.36 -7.30
CA ILE A 152 6.82 -9.55 -6.33
C ILE A 152 6.37 -9.86 -4.90
N GLY A 153 5.06 -9.90 -4.65
CA GLY A 153 4.53 -10.26 -3.34
C GLY A 153 4.95 -11.66 -2.88
N ALA A 154 4.94 -12.64 -3.80
CA ALA A 154 5.36 -14.02 -3.52
C ALA A 154 6.88 -14.14 -3.29
N VAL A 155 7.70 -13.54 -4.15
CA VAL A 155 9.17 -13.62 -4.06
C VAL A 155 9.67 -12.86 -2.84
N LEU A 156 9.25 -11.61 -2.65
CA LEU A 156 9.69 -10.83 -1.49
C LEU A 156 9.14 -11.41 -0.19
N GLY A 157 7.87 -11.89 -0.20
CA GLY A 157 7.29 -12.58 0.94
C GLY A 157 8.09 -13.84 1.31
N ALA A 158 8.44 -14.67 0.32
CA ALA A 158 9.26 -15.86 0.55
C ALA A 158 10.68 -15.51 1.06
N LEU A 159 11.32 -14.48 0.49
CA LEU A 159 12.62 -14.00 0.98
C LEU A 159 12.53 -13.52 2.43
N LEU A 160 11.50 -12.76 2.78
CA LEU A 160 11.29 -12.31 4.16
C LEU A 160 11.02 -13.45 5.12
N VAL A 161 10.32 -14.50 4.71
CA VAL A 161 10.12 -15.69 5.54
C VAL A 161 11.42 -16.45 5.78
N VAL A 162 12.23 -16.63 4.73
CA VAL A 162 13.52 -17.36 4.80
C VAL A 162 14.55 -16.57 5.60
N PHE A 163 14.68 -15.26 5.34
CA PHE A 163 15.69 -14.38 5.94
C PHE A 163 15.14 -13.50 7.06
N ARG A 164 14.03 -13.91 7.71
CA ARG A 164 13.33 -13.10 8.72
C ARG A 164 14.23 -12.64 9.87
N THR A 165 15.08 -13.52 10.39
CA THR A 165 15.99 -13.20 11.49
C THR A 165 17.07 -12.22 11.05
N GLN A 166 17.66 -12.42 9.87
CA GLN A 166 18.66 -11.52 9.29
C GLN A 166 18.08 -10.13 9.00
N PHE A 167 16.84 -10.08 8.48
CA PHE A 167 16.17 -8.81 8.24
C PHE A 167 15.89 -8.07 9.56
N LEU A 168 15.38 -8.75 10.58
CA LEU A 168 15.08 -8.14 11.86
C LEU A 168 16.33 -7.73 12.62
N SER A 169 17.44 -8.45 12.45
CA SER A 169 18.74 -8.10 13.09
C SER A 169 19.31 -6.77 12.64
N LEU A 170 18.79 -6.18 11.53
CA LEU A 170 19.13 -4.82 11.11
C LEU A 170 18.52 -3.75 12.05
N PHE A 171 17.50 -4.10 12.83
CA PHE A 171 16.75 -3.17 13.67
C PHE A 171 16.98 -3.42 15.17
N THR A 172 17.26 -4.66 15.55
CA THR A 172 17.42 -5.03 16.96
C THR A 172 18.39 -6.21 17.11
N SER A 173 19.07 -6.29 18.26
CA SER A 173 19.90 -7.43 18.65
C SER A 173 19.27 -8.26 19.77
N ASP A 174 18.11 -7.87 20.28
CA ASP A 174 17.42 -8.57 21.36
C ASP A 174 16.77 -9.87 20.83
N PRO A 175 17.13 -11.05 21.38
CA PRO A 175 16.59 -12.33 20.93
C PRO A 175 15.07 -12.46 21.05
N ASP A 176 14.47 -11.88 22.08
CA ASP A 176 13.03 -11.96 22.31
C ASP A 176 12.27 -11.09 21.30
N VAL A 177 12.77 -9.88 21.02
CA VAL A 177 12.24 -8.99 19.96
C VAL A 177 12.34 -9.67 18.60
N LEU A 178 13.48 -10.32 18.28
CA LEU A 178 13.67 -11.10 17.05
C LEU A 178 12.66 -12.24 16.95
N HIS A 179 12.39 -12.95 18.06
CA HIS A 179 11.43 -14.04 18.08
C HIS A 179 10.03 -13.57 17.73
N TYR A 180 9.50 -12.55 18.41
CA TYR A 180 8.15 -12.04 18.17
C TYR A 180 8.00 -11.38 16.80
N GLY A 181 8.98 -10.60 16.35
CA GLY A 181 9.01 -10.04 15.00
C GLY A 181 9.01 -11.13 13.92
N SER A 182 9.70 -12.25 14.15
CA SER A 182 9.75 -13.36 13.20
C SER A 182 8.41 -14.09 13.02
N ILE A 183 7.56 -14.13 14.06
CA ILE A 183 6.20 -14.66 13.98
C ILE A 183 5.37 -13.82 13.01
N ARG A 184 5.41 -12.50 13.15
CA ARG A 184 4.72 -11.59 12.24
C ARG A 184 5.21 -11.75 10.80
N LEU A 185 6.53 -11.68 10.57
CA LEU A 185 7.11 -11.82 9.21
C LEU A 185 6.76 -13.16 8.57
N GLY A 186 6.68 -14.24 9.36
CA GLY A 186 6.26 -15.54 8.87
C GLY A 186 4.84 -15.53 8.31
N ILE A 187 3.89 -14.96 9.05
CA ILE A 187 2.48 -14.90 8.64
C ILE A 187 2.28 -13.92 7.49
N MET A 188 2.84 -12.72 7.60
CA MET A 188 2.69 -11.67 6.60
C MET A 188 3.38 -12.05 5.29
N GLY A 189 4.61 -12.57 5.35
CA GLY A 189 5.37 -12.99 4.18
C GLY A 189 4.64 -14.06 3.35
N CYS A 190 3.98 -15.01 4.02
CA CYS A 190 3.14 -16.00 3.37
C CYS A 190 1.81 -15.45 2.84
N SER A 191 1.50 -14.18 3.04
CA SER A 191 0.18 -13.61 2.72
C SER A 191 0.24 -12.45 1.72
N TYR A 192 1.39 -11.82 1.49
CA TYR A 192 1.49 -10.65 0.61
C TYR A 192 0.97 -10.88 -0.81
N PHE A 193 1.22 -12.07 -1.40
CA PHE A 193 0.74 -12.37 -2.74
C PHE A 193 -0.79 -12.35 -2.85
N ILE A 194 -1.51 -12.56 -1.73
CA ILE A 194 -2.98 -12.49 -1.69
C ILE A 194 -3.42 -11.03 -1.83
N SER A 195 -2.74 -10.09 -1.17
CA SER A 195 -3.09 -8.67 -1.26
C SER A 195 -2.95 -8.12 -2.68
N ALA A 196 -2.06 -8.70 -3.51
CA ALA A 196 -1.91 -8.33 -4.90
C ALA A 196 -3.23 -8.42 -5.70
N PHE A 197 -4.06 -9.40 -5.41
CA PHE A 197 -5.37 -9.55 -6.07
C PHE A 197 -6.35 -8.47 -5.62
N MET A 198 -6.34 -8.12 -4.33
CA MET A 198 -7.17 -7.04 -3.78
C MET A 198 -6.83 -5.69 -4.43
N ASP A 199 -5.56 -5.32 -4.37
CA ASP A 199 -5.10 -4.00 -4.78
C ASP A 199 -5.20 -3.82 -6.30
N ASN A 200 -4.83 -4.84 -7.07
CA ASN A 200 -4.89 -4.76 -8.53
C ASN A 200 -6.33 -4.80 -9.05
N ALA A 201 -7.25 -5.52 -8.41
CA ALA A 201 -8.67 -5.48 -8.76
C ALA A 201 -9.27 -4.09 -8.52
N ALA A 202 -8.96 -3.46 -7.38
CA ALA A 202 -9.38 -2.11 -7.08
C ALA A 202 -8.76 -1.08 -8.04
N ALA A 203 -7.47 -1.22 -8.35
CA ALA A 203 -6.76 -0.39 -9.31
C ALA A 203 -7.33 -0.50 -10.73
N GLY A 204 -7.61 -1.73 -11.16
CA GLY A 204 -8.24 -1.99 -12.46
C GLY A 204 -9.62 -1.34 -12.59
N ALA A 205 -10.44 -1.44 -11.54
CA ALA A 205 -11.75 -0.80 -11.50
C ALA A 205 -11.66 0.73 -11.52
N ARG A 206 -10.68 1.33 -10.82
CA ARG A 206 -10.40 2.77 -10.88
C ARG A 206 -9.98 3.19 -12.28
N GLY A 207 -9.13 2.41 -12.95
CA GLY A 207 -8.73 2.64 -14.35
C GLY A 207 -9.91 2.62 -15.33
N LEU A 208 -10.97 1.87 -15.02
CA LEU A 208 -12.24 1.91 -15.77
C LEU A 208 -13.17 3.07 -15.35
N GLY A 209 -12.70 3.99 -14.51
CA GLY A 209 -13.48 5.13 -14.01
C GLY A 209 -14.50 4.78 -12.91
N ARG A 210 -14.38 3.60 -12.30
CA ARG A 210 -15.27 3.13 -11.23
C ARG A 210 -14.49 3.06 -9.90
N SER A 211 -14.57 4.10 -9.07
CA SER A 211 -13.83 4.16 -7.80
C SER A 211 -14.69 3.85 -6.57
N VAL A 212 -15.97 4.22 -6.56
CA VAL A 212 -16.82 4.15 -5.36
C VAL A 212 -17.03 2.71 -4.88
N ILE A 213 -17.50 1.82 -5.75
CA ILE A 213 -17.81 0.43 -5.35
C ILE A 213 -16.55 -0.35 -4.92
N PRO A 214 -15.40 -0.30 -5.65
CA PRO A 214 -14.17 -0.92 -5.16
C PRO A 214 -13.73 -0.39 -3.80
N THR A 215 -13.88 0.91 -3.56
CA THR A 215 -13.59 1.52 -2.27
C THR A 215 -14.49 0.93 -1.15
N ILE A 216 -15.78 0.79 -1.38
CA ILE A 216 -16.72 0.17 -0.42
C ILE A 216 -16.31 -1.30 -0.15
N ILE A 217 -15.99 -2.07 -1.20
CA ILE A 217 -15.56 -3.47 -1.05
C ILE A 217 -14.31 -3.56 -0.17
N VAL A 218 -13.32 -2.70 -0.42
CA VAL A 218 -12.08 -2.69 0.36
C VAL A 218 -12.31 -2.23 1.80
N ILE A 219 -13.14 -1.21 2.03
CA ILE A 219 -13.49 -0.75 3.38
C ILE A 219 -14.20 -1.87 4.15
N MET A 220 -15.22 -2.49 3.57
CA MET A 220 -15.96 -3.55 4.24
C MET A 220 -15.11 -4.80 4.47
N GLY A 221 -14.35 -5.23 3.47
CA GLY A 221 -13.56 -6.45 3.53
C GLY A 221 -12.24 -6.33 4.30
N SER A 222 -11.65 -5.14 4.36
CA SER A 222 -10.36 -4.96 5.03
C SER A 222 -10.45 -4.12 6.31
N VAL A 223 -11.27 -3.07 6.37
CA VAL A 223 -11.36 -2.22 7.57
C VAL A 223 -12.38 -2.80 8.55
N VAL A 224 -13.64 -2.92 8.12
CA VAL A 224 -14.72 -3.40 9.00
C VAL A 224 -14.45 -4.84 9.46
N PHE A 225 -14.03 -5.70 8.53
CA PHE A 225 -13.66 -7.08 8.85
C PHE A 225 -12.56 -7.17 9.93
N ARG A 226 -11.52 -6.33 9.85
CA ARG A 226 -10.45 -6.31 10.86
C ARG A 226 -10.96 -5.88 12.23
N ILE A 227 -11.84 -4.87 12.30
CA ILE A 227 -12.43 -4.41 13.55
C ILE A 227 -13.27 -5.53 14.17
N ILE A 228 -14.14 -6.17 13.38
CA ILE A 228 -14.95 -7.30 13.85
C ILE A 228 -14.07 -8.43 14.34
N TRP A 229 -13.03 -8.80 13.59
CA TRP A 229 -12.09 -9.86 13.97
C TRP A 229 -11.43 -9.58 15.31
N VAL A 230 -10.94 -8.37 15.53
CA VAL A 230 -10.29 -7.98 16.79
C VAL A 230 -11.29 -8.02 17.94
N CYS A 231 -12.51 -7.53 17.74
CA CYS A 231 -13.55 -7.54 18.78
C CYS A 231 -14.13 -8.92 19.08
N THR A 232 -13.97 -9.91 18.20
CA THR A 232 -14.56 -11.25 18.36
C THR A 232 -13.49 -12.32 18.55
N ILE A 233 -12.80 -12.66 17.46
CA ILE A 233 -11.83 -13.78 17.43
C ILE A 233 -10.61 -13.47 18.31
N PHE A 234 -10.00 -12.29 18.13
CA PHE A 234 -8.84 -11.93 18.94
C PHE A 234 -9.23 -11.74 20.41
N ALA A 235 -10.37 -11.14 20.72
CA ALA A 235 -10.85 -11.00 22.10
C ALA A 235 -11.07 -12.36 22.80
N SER A 236 -11.42 -13.41 22.03
CA SER A 236 -11.63 -14.76 22.58
C SER A 236 -10.35 -15.59 22.67
N ILE A 237 -9.42 -15.45 21.72
CA ILE A 237 -8.22 -16.32 21.61
C ILE A 237 -6.95 -15.55 21.97
N HIS A 238 -6.91 -14.35 22.27
CA HIS A 238 -5.82 -13.44 22.66
C HIS A 238 -4.37 -13.94 22.40
N THR A 239 -4.07 -14.32 21.14
CA THR A 239 -2.75 -14.78 20.70
C THR A 239 -2.24 -13.92 19.54
N LEU A 240 -0.91 -13.76 19.44
CA LEU A 240 -0.28 -13.03 18.32
C LEU A 240 -0.62 -13.65 16.96
N MET A 241 -0.72 -14.98 16.91
CA MET A 241 -1.09 -15.67 15.68
C MET A 241 -2.51 -15.31 15.24
N SER A 242 -3.49 -15.28 16.16
CA SER A 242 -4.87 -14.86 15.85
C SER A 242 -4.93 -13.41 15.41
N LEU A 243 -4.09 -12.54 15.98
CA LEU A 243 -4.02 -11.13 15.63
C LEU A 243 -3.47 -10.93 14.20
N TYR A 244 -2.38 -11.61 13.84
CA TYR A 244 -1.77 -11.43 12.51
C TYR A 244 -2.52 -12.14 11.38
N LEU A 245 -3.22 -13.23 11.67
CA LEU A 245 -4.07 -13.92 10.68
C LEU A 245 -5.23 -13.04 10.17
N VAL A 246 -5.60 -11.99 10.89
CA VAL A 246 -6.60 -11.02 10.42
C VAL A 246 -6.23 -10.40 9.07
N TYR A 247 -4.93 -10.16 8.83
CA TYR A 247 -4.47 -9.57 7.57
C TYR A 247 -4.69 -10.52 6.40
N ALA A 248 -4.21 -11.77 6.52
CA ALA A 248 -4.37 -12.80 5.49
C ALA A 248 -5.84 -13.07 5.17
N SER A 249 -6.68 -13.19 6.21
CA SER A 249 -8.12 -13.45 6.08
C SER A 249 -8.85 -12.28 5.41
N ALA A 250 -8.56 -11.05 5.84
CA ALA A 250 -9.14 -9.83 5.27
C ALA A 250 -8.75 -9.66 3.80
N TRP A 251 -7.48 -9.88 3.47
CA TRP A 251 -7.01 -9.81 2.07
C TRP A 251 -7.64 -10.90 1.20
N ALA A 252 -7.73 -12.13 1.68
CA ALA A 252 -8.37 -13.22 0.92
C ALA A 252 -9.83 -12.90 0.63
N PHE A 253 -10.60 -12.51 1.65
CA PHE A 253 -12.01 -12.15 1.50
C PHE A 253 -12.21 -10.98 0.52
N THR A 254 -11.44 -9.90 0.71
CA THR A 254 -11.54 -8.71 -0.14
C THR A 254 -11.09 -8.99 -1.57
N SER A 255 -10.05 -9.83 -1.76
CA SER A 255 -9.55 -10.24 -3.07
C SER A 255 -10.59 -10.98 -3.89
N ILE A 256 -11.32 -11.91 -3.27
CA ILE A 256 -12.37 -12.68 -3.95
C ILE A 256 -13.46 -11.73 -4.44
N ILE A 257 -14.04 -10.91 -3.55
CA ILE A 257 -15.13 -10.00 -3.89
C ILE A 257 -14.68 -8.94 -4.89
N GLY A 258 -13.49 -8.35 -4.68
CA GLY A 258 -12.92 -7.33 -5.56
C GLY A 258 -12.65 -7.85 -6.97
N THR A 259 -12.09 -9.06 -7.09
CA THR A 259 -11.81 -9.68 -8.40
C THR A 259 -13.11 -10.02 -9.13
N VAL A 260 -14.10 -10.59 -8.45
CA VAL A 260 -15.42 -10.87 -9.04
C VAL A 260 -16.08 -9.58 -9.54
N TYR A 261 -16.08 -8.53 -8.71
CA TYR A 261 -16.58 -7.22 -9.11
C TYR A 261 -15.85 -6.67 -10.34
N PHE A 262 -14.51 -6.72 -10.34
CA PHE A 262 -13.71 -6.26 -11.49
C PHE A 262 -14.09 -7.01 -12.77
N ILE A 263 -14.21 -8.32 -12.73
CA ILE A 263 -14.61 -9.13 -13.90
C ILE A 263 -15.99 -8.71 -14.42
N ILE A 264 -16.95 -8.46 -13.53
CA ILE A 264 -18.31 -8.02 -13.90
C ILE A 264 -18.26 -6.67 -14.63
N ILE A 265 -17.59 -5.67 -14.03
CA ILE A 265 -17.53 -4.33 -14.64
C ILE A 265 -16.71 -4.33 -15.92
N PHE A 266 -15.62 -5.12 -15.98
CA PHE A 266 -14.80 -5.28 -17.17
C PHE A 266 -15.65 -5.79 -18.34
N ARG A 267 -16.42 -6.86 -18.13
CA ARG A 267 -17.33 -7.40 -19.15
C ARG A 267 -18.40 -6.39 -19.57
N LYS A 268 -18.93 -5.61 -18.61
CA LYS A 268 -19.99 -4.61 -18.89
C LYS A 268 -19.46 -3.38 -19.64
N THR A 269 -18.24 -2.95 -19.34
CA THR A 269 -17.64 -1.74 -19.95
C THR A 269 -17.12 -2.03 -21.37
N LEU A 270 -16.81 -3.27 -21.66
CA LEU A 270 -16.25 -3.68 -22.96
C LEU A 270 -17.29 -4.30 -23.91
N ARG A 271 -18.52 -4.45 -23.49
CA ARG A 271 -19.67 -4.71 -24.39
C ARG A 271 -20.12 -3.39 -25.01
#